data_f1b1656fe3d0c08426aed7e3a461cedf
#
_entry.id   f1b1656fe3d0c08426aed7e3a461cedf
#
_cell.length_a   1.000
_cell.length_b   1.000
_cell.length_c   1.000
_cell.angle_alpha   90.00
_cell.angle_beta   90.00
_cell.angle_gamma   90.00
#
_symmetry.space_group_name_H-M   'P 1'
#
loop_
_entity.id
_entity.type
_entity.pdbx_description
1 polymer ?
#
loop_
_entity_poly.entity_id
_entity_poly.type
_entity_poly.pdbx_seq_one_letter_code
_entity_poly.pdbx_strand_id
1 'polypeptide(L)'
;MAYLSDIEIAQNAEMKPIGEIAKAAGIDEEYLEYYGKYKAKINYSLLNENKRENGKLVLVTAITPTPAGEGKTTTTIGLADGMKRIGKSVAVALREPSLGPVFGIKGGAAGGGYAQVVPMEDINLHFTGDFHAIGAANNLLAAMLDNHIYQGNALNIDPRRITWKRCVDMNDRQLRFVTDGLGGRVNGVPREDGFDITVASEIMAVFCLANSISDLKDKLSKIVVAYTYDEKPVTAGDLGATGAMAALLKDALKPNLVQTLEGTPAFVHGGPFANIAHGCNSVIATKMAMKLADYAITEAGFGADLGAEKFLDIKCRKAGLTPSAVVIVATVRALKMHGGLAKTELGNENLEALTAGIPNLLRHVSNIKNVYKLPSVVAINRFPTDTDAEIDLIIAECKKLGVNVVLSTVWADGGRGGEALAREVVRLCEEEKGDFTFSYDESLSIPEKIEAIVKKIYGGDGISILPAAKKQIATLEQYGYDKLPVCMAKTQYSFSDDMTKLGAPENFTVTIKNVKVSAGAGFIVVLTGDIMTMPGLPKAPSALKIDVDENGKITGLF
;
A
#
# COMPACT_ATOMS: atom_id res chain seq x y z
N MET A 1 -18.52 26.18 15.22
CA MET A 1 -19.41 25.17 14.60
C MET A 1 -18.73 23.83 14.75
N ALA A 2 -19.46 22.78 15.13
CA ALA A 2 -18.90 21.42 15.12
C ALA A 2 -18.68 21.03 13.64
N TYR A 3 -17.50 20.50 13.33
CA TYR A 3 -17.25 19.92 12.02
C TYR A 3 -18.09 18.64 11.86
N LEU A 4 -18.63 18.41 10.66
CA LEU A 4 -19.26 17.13 10.31
C LEU A 4 -18.21 16.02 10.35
N SER A 5 -18.61 14.80 10.70
CA SER A 5 -17.77 13.61 10.58
C SER A 5 -17.54 13.24 9.11
N ASP A 6 -16.51 12.45 8.84
CA ASP A 6 -16.17 12.06 7.47
C ASP A 6 -17.34 11.34 6.78
N ILE A 7 -18.05 10.46 7.50
CA ILE A 7 -19.23 9.78 6.94
C ILE A 7 -20.40 10.74 6.68
N GLU A 8 -20.65 11.73 7.55
CA GLU A 8 -21.69 12.72 7.32
C GLU A 8 -21.39 13.58 6.09
N ILE A 9 -20.13 13.97 5.88
CA ILE A 9 -19.71 14.69 4.67
C ILE A 9 -19.96 13.82 3.43
N ALA A 10 -19.56 12.55 3.47
CA ALA A 10 -19.73 11.63 2.35
C ALA A 10 -21.22 11.35 2.03
N GLN A 11 -22.05 11.16 3.05
CA GLN A 11 -23.49 10.93 2.90
C GLN A 11 -24.26 12.15 2.38
N ASN A 12 -23.76 13.36 2.64
CA ASN A 12 -24.35 14.59 2.12
C ASN A 12 -23.83 14.98 0.72
N ALA A 13 -22.89 14.20 0.15
CA ALA A 13 -22.29 14.51 -1.14
C ALA A 13 -23.27 14.30 -2.32
N GLU A 14 -23.34 15.25 -3.22
CA GLU A 14 -24.05 15.13 -4.49
C GLU A 14 -23.19 14.39 -5.52
N MET A 15 -23.27 13.06 -5.52
CA MET A 15 -22.51 12.22 -6.45
C MET A 15 -23.10 12.26 -7.86
N LYS A 16 -22.23 12.37 -8.87
CA LYS A 16 -22.60 12.18 -10.28
C LYS A 16 -22.76 10.70 -10.60
N PRO A 17 -23.65 10.32 -11.52
CA PRO A 17 -23.66 8.96 -12.07
C PRO A 17 -22.29 8.58 -12.62
N ILE A 18 -21.86 7.34 -12.38
CA ILE A 18 -20.50 6.92 -12.72
C ILE A 18 -20.19 6.98 -14.23
N GLY A 19 -21.22 6.82 -15.08
CA GLY A 19 -21.09 7.00 -16.53
C GLY A 19 -20.70 8.42 -16.94
N GLU A 20 -21.14 9.44 -16.19
CA GLU A 20 -20.74 10.83 -16.43
C GLU A 20 -19.26 11.06 -16.05
N ILE A 21 -18.81 10.44 -14.95
CA ILE A 21 -17.41 10.49 -14.53
C ILE A 21 -16.53 9.77 -15.57
N ALA A 22 -16.96 8.59 -16.03
CA ALA A 22 -16.26 7.84 -17.05
C ALA A 22 -16.13 8.63 -18.37
N LYS A 23 -17.24 9.21 -18.83
CA LYS A 23 -17.26 10.06 -20.03
C LYS A 23 -16.33 11.27 -19.89
N ALA A 24 -16.33 11.92 -18.74
CA ALA A 24 -15.44 13.05 -18.46
C ALA A 24 -13.95 12.63 -18.42
N ALA A 25 -13.66 11.38 -18.08
CA ALA A 25 -12.34 10.78 -18.10
C ALA A 25 -11.95 10.23 -19.48
N GLY A 26 -12.82 10.31 -20.50
CA GLY A 26 -12.57 9.77 -21.85
C GLY A 26 -12.64 8.25 -21.92
N ILE A 27 -13.48 7.64 -21.09
CA ILE A 27 -13.76 6.18 -21.09
C ILE A 27 -15.07 5.96 -21.82
N ASP A 28 -15.04 5.20 -22.92
CA ASP A 28 -16.22 4.85 -23.69
C ASP A 28 -17.04 3.78 -22.95
N GLU A 29 -18.37 3.78 -23.21
CA GLU A 29 -19.36 2.92 -22.55
C GLU A 29 -19.03 1.42 -22.66
N GLU A 30 -18.43 0.99 -23.75
CA GLU A 30 -18.05 -0.42 -24.00
C GLU A 30 -17.02 -0.98 -23.01
N TYR A 31 -16.26 -0.10 -22.33
CA TYR A 31 -15.29 -0.50 -21.30
C TYR A 31 -15.89 -0.54 -19.89
N LEU A 32 -17.17 -0.12 -19.72
CA LEU A 32 -17.80 -0.01 -18.41
C LEU A 32 -18.62 -1.25 -18.06
N GLU A 33 -18.38 -1.74 -16.85
CA GLU A 33 -19.26 -2.71 -16.18
C GLU A 33 -19.82 -2.07 -14.92
N TYR A 34 -21.09 -1.71 -14.94
CA TYR A 34 -21.75 -0.99 -13.85
C TYR A 34 -21.97 -1.86 -12.62
N TYR A 35 -21.58 -1.32 -11.47
CA TYR A 35 -21.86 -1.87 -10.13
C TYR A 35 -22.75 -0.91 -9.35
N GLY A 36 -23.95 -0.66 -9.87
CA GLY A 36 -24.88 0.35 -9.38
C GLY A 36 -24.65 1.73 -10.03
N LYS A 37 -25.21 2.76 -9.42
CA LYS A 37 -25.25 4.12 -10.02
C LYS A 37 -23.89 4.85 -9.94
N TYR A 38 -23.08 4.56 -8.93
CA TYR A 38 -21.92 5.38 -8.55
C TYR A 38 -20.58 4.64 -8.62
N LYS A 39 -20.57 3.39 -9.07
CA LYS A 39 -19.39 2.54 -9.23
C LYS A 39 -19.41 1.80 -10.56
N ALA A 40 -18.23 1.58 -11.14
CA ALA A 40 -18.09 0.69 -12.30
C ALA A 40 -16.72 0.01 -12.25
N LYS A 41 -16.61 -1.16 -12.87
CA LYS A 41 -15.33 -1.73 -13.25
C LYS A 41 -14.97 -1.34 -14.66
N ILE A 42 -13.67 -1.14 -14.90
CA ILE A 42 -13.15 -0.75 -16.21
C ILE A 42 -12.43 -1.93 -16.84
N ASN A 43 -12.82 -2.30 -18.06
CA ASN A 43 -12.11 -3.30 -18.83
C ASN A 43 -10.69 -2.80 -19.13
N TYR A 44 -9.69 -3.55 -18.66
CA TYR A 44 -8.28 -3.17 -18.83
C TYR A 44 -7.77 -3.32 -20.28
N SER A 45 -8.57 -3.89 -21.23
CA SER A 45 -8.25 -3.84 -22.67
C SER A 45 -8.08 -2.41 -23.16
N LEU A 46 -8.76 -1.44 -22.52
CA LEU A 46 -8.58 -0.02 -22.76
C LEU A 46 -7.10 0.42 -22.76
N LEU A 47 -6.26 -0.17 -21.91
CA LEU A 47 -4.82 0.15 -21.87
C LEU A 47 -4.08 -0.15 -23.17
N ASN A 48 -4.51 -1.18 -23.90
CA ASN A 48 -3.90 -1.57 -25.16
C ASN A 48 -4.49 -0.82 -26.36
N GLU A 49 -5.76 -0.46 -26.27
CA GLU A 49 -6.54 0.15 -27.36
C GLU A 49 -6.40 1.68 -27.38
N ASN A 50 -6.27 2.31 -26.21
CA ASN A 50 -6.05 3.74 -26.09
C ASN A 50 -4.59 4.10 -26.43
N LYS A 51 -4.39 4.84 -27.53
CA LYS A 51 -3.08 5.23 -28.05
C LYS A 51 -2.53 6.54 -27.44
N ARG A 52 -3.25 7.17 -26.52
CA ARG A 52 -2.76 8.37 -25.83
C ARG A 52 -1.43 8.07 -25.14
N GLU A 53 -0.50 9.01 -25.16
CA GLU A 53 0.71 8.94 -24.35
C GLU A 53 0.38 8.96 -22.85
N ASN A 54 1.23 8.33 -22.04
CA ASN A 54 1.03 8.30 -20.59
C ASN A 54 1.24 9.69 -19.99
N GLY A 55 0.35 10.10 -19.12
CA GLY A 55 0.51 11.28 -18.30
C GLY A 55 1.62 11.15 -17.25
N LYS A 56 1.90 12.24 -16.57
CA LYS A 56 2.90 12.33 -15.50
C LYS A 56 2.45 11.55 -14.26
N LEU A 57 3.32 10.70 -13.75
CA LEU A 57 3.05 9.94 -12.50
C LEU A 57 3.55 10.72 -11.28
N VAL A 58 2.67 11.02 -10.35
CA VAL A 58 2.99 11.69 -9.09
C VAL A 58 2.77 10.72 -7.94
N LEU A 59 3.82 10.50 -7.14
CA LEU A 59 3.76 9.67 -5.94
C LEU A 59 3.54 10.54 -4.71
N VAL A 60 2.51 10.23 -3.92
CA VAL A 60 2.31 10.81 -2.59
C VAL A 60 2.76 9.81 -1.53
N THR A 61 3.67 10.23 -0.69
CA THR A 61 4.19 9.47 0.44
C THR A 61 4.20 10.34 1.70
N ALA A 62 4.80 9.90 2.80
CA ALA A 62 4.88 10.69 4.01
C ALA A 62 6.16 10.41 4.80
N ILE A 63 6.35 11.20 5.85
CA ILE A 63 7.31 10.91 6.92
C ILE A 63 6.97 9.59 7.62
N THR A 64 7.85 9.11 8.48
CA THR A 64 7.59 7.93 9.33
C THR A 64 6.27 8.11 10.09
N PRO A 65 5.31 7.17 9.99
CA PRO A 65 3.98 7.34 10.59
C PRO A 65 4.02 7.38 12.12
N THR A 66 3.06 8.12 12.66
CA THR A 66 2.81 8.22 14.09
C THR A 66 1.36 7.89 14.41
N PRO A 67 1.00 7.63 15.68
CA PRO A 67 -0.40 7.50 16.09
C PRO A 67 -1.27 8.75 15.84
N ALA A 68 -0.64 9.89 15.53
CA ALA A 68 -1.36 11.12 15.19
C ALA A 68 -1.88 11.13 13.74
N GLY A 69 -1.29 10.30 12.87
CA GLY A 69 -1.60 10.25 11.44
C GLY A 69 -0.98 11.40 10.64
N GLU A 70 -0.71 11.20 9.38
CA GLU A 70 -0.08 12.19 8.49
C GLU A 70 -1.05 12.72 7.42
N GLY A 71 -2.13 11.98 7.11
CA GLY A 71 -3.15 12.40 6.14
C GLY A 71 -2.74 12.22 4.68
N LYS A 72 -1.98 11.16 4.35
CA LYS A 72 -1.55 10.87 2.97
C LYS A 72 -2.71 10.80 1.98
N THR A 73 -3.69 9.94 2.23
CA THR A 73 -4.83 9.73 1.33
C THR A 73 -5.64 11.02 1.15
N THR A 74 -5.89 11.74 2.24
CA THR A 74 -6.54 13.05 2.21
C THR A 74 -5.75 14.04 1.34
N THR A 75 -4.42 14.12 1.50
CA THR A 75 -3.56 14.97 0.68
C THR A 75 -3.56 14.52 -0.79
N THR A 76 -3.54 13.21 -1.06
CA THR A 76 -3.57 12.64 -2.41
C THR A 76 -4.84 13.07 -3.16
N ILE A 77 -5.99 12.94 -2.50
CA ILE A 77 -7.31 13.31 -3.07
C ILE A 77 -7.41 14.83 -3.23
N GLY A 78 -7.07 15.57 -2.19
CA GLY A 78 -7.14 17.05 -2.23
C GLY A 78 -6.17 17.66 -3.23
N LEU A 79 -4.99 17.06 -3.45
CA LEU A 79 -4.08 17.44 -4.53
C LEU A 79 -4.71 17.22 -5.91
N ALA A 80 -5.37 16.08 -6.11
CA ALA A 80 -6.06 15.78 -7.39
C ALA A 80 -7.18 16.78 -7.65
N ASP A 81 -8.04 17.06 -6.66
CA ASP A 81 -9.08 18.06 -6.79
C ASP A 81 -8.50 19.47 -6.98
N GLY A 82 -7.39 19.79 -6.32
CA GLY A 82 -6.64 21.03 -6.54
C GLY A 82 -6.09 21.15 -7.97
N MET A 83 -5.56 20.07 -8.54
CA MET A 83 -5.12 20.03 -9.95
C MET A 83 -6.28 20.25 -10.91
N LYS A 84 -7.42 19.62 -10.67
CA LYS A 84 -8.63 19.83 -11.45
C LYS A 84 -9.10 21.30 -11.40
N ARG A 85 -9.07 21.92 -10.22
CA ARG A 85 -9.44 23.34 -10.04
C ARG A 85 -8.53 24.30 -10.80
N ILE A 86 -7.26 23.99 -10.93
CA ILE A 86 -6.34 24.79 -11.76
C ILE A 86 -6.36 24.40 -13.25
N GLY A 87 -7.35 23.60 -13.69
CA GLY A 87 -7.59 23.28 -15.09
C GLY A 87 -6.75 22.15 -15.66
N LYS A 88 -6.13 21.31 -14.82
CA LYS A 88 -5.36 20.14 -15.29
C LYS A 88 -6.25 18.89 -15.39
N SER A 89 -5.99 18.05 -16.39
CA SER A 89 -6.57 16.71 -16.49
C SER A 89 -5.87 15.78 -15.51
N VAL A 90 -6.62 15.20 -14.56
CA VAL A 90 -6.07 14.42 -13.45
C VAL A 90 -6.94 13.21 -13.14
N ALA A 91 -6.31 12.11 -12.76
CA ALA A 91 -6.94 10.93 -12.21
C ALA A 91 -6.15 10.41 -11.00
N VAL A 92 -6.84 9.75 -10.09
CA VAL A 92 -6.24 9.20 -8.86
C VAL A 92 -6.23 7.68 -8.92
N ALA A 93 -5.18 7.04 -8.43
CA ALA A 93 -5.11 5.59 -8.23
C ALA A 93 -4.82 5.29 -6.75
N LEU A 94 -5.75 4.64 -6.07
CA LEU A 94 -5.75 4.39 -4.63
C LEU A 94 -5.83 2.90 -4.31
N ARG A 95 -5.46 2.56 -3.07
CA ARG A 95 -5.68 1.22 -2.53
C ARG A 95 -7.12 1.07 -2.07
N GLU A 96 -7.64 -0.14 -2.23
CA GLU A 96 -8.89 -0.58 -1.64
C GLU A 96 -8.67 -0.91 -0.15
N PRO A 97 -9.53 -0.45 0.79
CA PRO A 97 -9.40 -0.76 2.21
C PRO A 97 -9.79 -2.19 2.54
N SER A 98 -9.12 -2.79 3.53
CA SER A 98 -9.43 -4.10 4.10
C SER A 98 -10.39 -3.96 5.28
N LEU A 99 -11.32 -4.90 5.41
CA LEU A 99 -12.32 -4.92 6.50
C LEU A 99 -11.67 -5.00 7.89
N GLY A 100 -10.57 -5.74 8.03
CA GLY A 100 -9.88 -5.87 9.31
C GLY A 100 -9.48 -4.51 9.92
N PRO A 101 -8.73 -3.65 9.22
CA PRO A 101 -8.44 -2.28 9.66
C PRO A 101 -9.70 -1.42 9.87
N VAL A 102 -10.70 -1.51 9.00
CA VAL A 102 -11.95 -0.72 9.07
C VAL A 102 -12.70 -1.03 10.38
N PHE A 103 -12.88 -2.29 10.70
CA PHE A 103 -13.53 -2.73 11.95
C PHE A 103 -12.59 -2.73 13.16
N GLY A 104 -11.29 -2.53 12.98
CA GLY A 104 -10.24 -2.48 14.00
C GLY A 104 -10.02 -1.09 14.61
N ILE A 105 -8.89 -0.46 14.24
CA ILE A 105 -8.46 0.84 14.82
C ILE A 105 -8.42 1.95 13.77
N LYS A 106 -8.09 1.60 12.51
CA LYS A 106 -7.83 2.59 11.46
C LYS A 106 -9.10 2.91 10.72
N GLY A 107 -9.29 4.20 10.45
CA GLY A 107 -10.20 4.68 9.43
C GLY A 107 -9.94 4.04 8.06
N GLY A 108 -10.95 4.03 7.21
CA GLY A 108 -10.87 3.52 5.85
C GLY A 108 -9.86 4.28 4.97
N ALA A 109 -9.65 3.79 3.75
CA ALA A 109 -8.76 4.41 2.79
C ALA A 109 -9.45 5.44 1.87
N ALA A 110 -10.60 5.99 2.27
CA ALA A 110 -11.40 6.91 1.45
C ALA A 110 -10.99 8.40 1.55
N GLY A 111 -9.97 8.72 2.34
CA GLY A 111 -9.62 10.12 2.66
C GLY A 111 -10.31 10.62 3.90
N GLY A 112 -10.44 11.94 4.08
CA GLY A 112 -11.12 12.55 5.22
C GLY A 112 -11.45 14.01 5.00
N GLY A 113 -12.38 14.55 5.80
CA GLY A 113 -12.91 15.89 5.63
C GLY A 113 -13.52 16.08 4.23
N TYR A 114 -13.20 17.20 3.62
CA TYR A 114 -13.67 17.52 2.26
C TYR A 114 -12.77 16.98 1.14
N ALA A 115 -11.79 16.13 1.46
CA ALA A 115 -10.95 15.43 0.49
C ALA A 115 -11.16 13.91 0.62
N GLN A 116 -12.25 13.42 0.02
CA GLN A 116 -12.67 12.00 0.07
C GLN A 116 -13.02 11.47 -1.31
N VAL A 117 -12.91 10.13 -1.48
CA VAL A 117 -13.54 9.39 -2.56
C VAL A 117 -14.88 8.81 -2.10
N VAL A 118 -15.86 8.85 -2.99
CA VAL A 118 -17.22 8.39 -2.73
C VAL A 118 -17.70 7.43 -3.83
N PRO A 119 -18.58 6.46 -3.48
CA PRO A 119 -19.32 6.26 -2.24
C PRO A 119 -18.46 5.65 -1.12
N MET A 120 -18.29 6.36 -0.02
CA MET A 120 -17.36 6.00 1.06
C MET A 120 -17.77 4.69 1.76
N GLU A 121 -19.07 4.50 2.03
CA GLU A 121 -19.59 3.30 2.70
C GLU A 121 -19.27 2.04 1.88
N ASP A 122 -19.57 2.04 0.57
CA ASP A 122 -19.33 0.92 -0.31
C ASP A 122 -17.84 0.59 -0.39
N ILE A 123 -16.98 1.62 -0.53
CA ILE A 123 -15.53 1.45 -0.63
C ILE A 123 -14.96 0.78 0.63
N ASN A 124 -15.45 1.16 1.81
CA ASN A 124 -14.94 0.65 3.09
C ASN A 124 -15.55 -0.70 3.52
N LEU A 125 -16.58 -1.18 2.85
CA LEU A 125 -17.23 -2.45 3.16
C LEU A 125 -17.00 -3.48 2.05
N HIS A 126 -18.03 -3.89 1.33
CA HIS A 126 -17.90 -4.95 0.30
C HIS A 126 -17.66 -4.45 -1.12
N PHE A 127 -17.42 -3.23 -1.31
CA PHE A 127 -17.14 -2.48 -2.54
C PHE A 127 -17.67 -3.14 -3.84
N THR A 128 -16.84 -3.96 -4.52
CA THR A 128 -17.21 -4.74 -5.71
C THR A 128 -16.85 -6.22 -5.59
N GLY A 129 -16.35 -6.67 -4.44
CA GLY A 129 -16.06 -8.07 -4.15
C GLY A 129 -14.63 -8.53 -4.46
N ASP A 130 -13.70 -7.62 -4.75
CA ASP A 130 -12.32 -7.98 -5.12
C ASP A 130 -11.59 -8.74 -4.00
N PHE A 131 -11.71 -8.28 -2.76
CA PHE A 131 -11.10 -8.96 -1.61
C PHE A 131 -11.72 -10.33 -1.35
N HIS A 132 -13.03 -10.47 -1.59
CA HIS A 132 -13.68 -11.78 -1.50
C HIS A 132 -13.14 -12.75 -2.57
N ALA A 133 -12.95 -12.28 -3.81
CA ALA A 133 -12.37 -13.09 -4.88
C ALA A 133 -10.92 -13.49 -4.56
N ILE A 134 -10.11 -12.59 -4.01
CA ILE A 134 -8.74 -12.86 -3.57
C ILE A 134 -8.72 -13.91 -2.47
N GLY A 135 -9.59 -13.76 -1.45
CA GLY A 135 -9.74 -14.73 -0.37
C GLY A 135 -10.17 -16.10 -0.87
N ALA A 136 -11.13 -16.15 -1.79
CA ALA A 136 -11.59 -17.40 -2.40
C ALA A 136 -10.48 -18.11 -3.19
N ALA A 137 -9.70 -17.37 -3.99
CA ALA A 137 -8.57 -17.93 -4.74
C ALA A 137 -7.46 -18.46 -3.81
N ASN A 138 -7.14 -17.73 -2.74
CA ASN A 138 -6.17 -18.16 -1.73
C ASN A 138 -6.59 -19.44 -1.03
N ASN A 139 -7.85 -19.52 -0.62
CA ASN A 139 -8.38 -20.65 0.13
C ASN A 139 -8.64 -21.87 -0.76
N LEU A 140 -8.94 -21.66 -2.06
CA LEU A 140 -8.97 -22.73 -3.05
C LEU A 140 -7.60 -23.40 -3.16
N LEU A 141 -6.52 -22.62 -3.26
CA LEU A 141 -5.15 -23.16 -3.33
C LEU A 141 -4.80 -23.95 -2.06
N ALA A 142 -5.17 -23.47 -0.87
CA ALA A 142 -4.98 -24.19 0.38
C ALA A 142 -5.76 -25.52 0.41
N ALA A 143 -7.01 -25.51 -0.04
CA ALA A 143 -7.84 -26.70 -0.11
C ALA A 143 -7.29 -27.73 -1.12
N MET A 144 -6.79 -27.28 -2.27
CA MET A 144 -6.17 -28.15 -3.27
C MET A 144 -4.87 -28.77 -2.76
N LEU A 145 -4.06 -28.03 -2.02
CA LEU A 145 -2.84 -28.52 -1.38
C LEU A 145 -3.16 -29.65 -0.38
N ASP A 146 -4.08 -29.42 0.55
CA ASP A 146 -4.46 -30.42 1.55
C ASP A 146 -5.14 -31.64 0.91
N ASN A 147 -5.98 -31.41 -0.11
CA ASN A 147 -6.58 -32.50 -0.88
C ASN A 147 -5.54 -33.34 -1.63
N HIS A 148 -4.50 -32.71 -2.21
CA HIS A 148 -3.40 -33.43 -2.87
C HIS A 148 -2.67 -34.37 -1.89
N ILE A 149 -2.39 -33.89 -0.67
CA ILE A 149 -1.75 -34.72 0.37
C ILE A 149 -2.68 -35.88 0.76
N TYR A 150 -3.97 -35.60 0.97
CA TYR A 150 -4.97 -36.59 1.36
C TYR A 150 -5.16 -37.68 0.28
N GLN A 151 -5.13 -37.33 -1.00
CA GLN A 151 -5.34 -38.24 -2.14
C GLN A 151 -4.08 -39.01 -2.56
N GLY A 152 -3.05 -39.08 -1.72
CA GLY A 152 -1.89 -39.94 -1.92
C GLY A 152 -0.58 -39.20 -2.15
N ASN A 153 -0.56 -37.87 -2.12
CA ASN A 153 0.64 -37.02 -2.08
C ASN A 153 1.68 -37.34 -3.18
N ALA A 154 1.21 -37.44 -4.44
CA ALA A 154 2.07 -37.79 -5.59
C ALA A 154 3.26 -36.84 -5.79
N LEU A 155 3.19 -35.59 -5.32
CA LEU A 155 4.28 -34.62 -5.33
C LEU A 155 5.28 -34.79 -4.18
N ASN A 156 5.09 -35.78 -3.31
CA ASN A 156 5.97 -36.07 -2.17
C ASN A 156 6.16 -34.86 -1.22
N ILE A 157 5.09 -34.10 -0.98
CA ILE A 157 5.11 -32.92 -0.09
C ILE A 157 5.35 -33.36 1.36
N ASP A 158 6.28 -32.69 2.05
CA ASP A 158 6.43 -32.81 3.50
C ASP A 158 5.39 -31.93 4.21
N PRO A 159 4.37 -32.48 4.92
CA PRO A 159 3.34 -31.71 5.60
C PRO A 159 3.86 -30.75 6.67
N ARG A 160 5.11 -30.94 7.14
CA ARG A 160 5.76 -30.05 8.11
C ARG A 160 6.43 -28.83 7.43
N ARG A 161 6.45 -28.82 6.08
CA ARG A 161 7.11 -27.78 5.28
C ARG A 161 6.16 -27.06 4.34
N ILE A 162 4.89 -27.01 4.71
CA ILE A 162 3.88 -26.22 4.04
C ILE A 162 4.10 -24.75 4.44
N THR A 163 4.18 -23.88 3.45
CA THR A 163 4.38 -22.43 3.61
C THR A 163 3.12 -21.63 3.33
N TRP A 164 2.12 -22.28 2.73
CA TRP A 164 0.86 -21.65 2.35
C TRP A 164 -0.15 -21.71 3.49
N LYS A 165 -0.75 -20.55 3.79
CA LYS A 165 -1.81 -20.41 4.79
C LYS A 165 -3.15 -20.06 4.13
N ARG A 166 -4.23 -20.30 4.83
CA ARG A 166 -5.55 -19.75 4.52
C ARG A 166 -5.57 -18.25 4.75
N CYS A 167 -6.61 -17.56 4.29
CA CYS A 167 -6.79 -16.15 4.62
C CYS A 167 -8.26 -15.80 4.91
N VAL A 168 -8.43 -14.70 5.63
CA VAL A 168 -9.72 -14.06 5.90
C VAL A 168 -9.50 -12.55 6.02
N ASP A 169 -10.42 -11.75 5.47
CA ASP A 169 -10.29 -10.29 5.52
C ASP A 169 -10.89 -9.73 6.81
N MET A 170 -10.32 -10.13 7.95
CA MET A 170 -10.70 -9.67 9.28
C MET A 170 -9.50 -9.74 10.24
N ASN A 171 -9.47 -8.88 11.25
CA ASN A 171 -8.48 -8.94 12.33
C ASN A 171 -8.91 -10.01 13.34
N ASP A 172 -8.28 -11.18 13.29
CA ASP A 172 -8.59 -12.29 14.21
C ASP A 172 -7.33 -12.99 14.73
N ARG A 173 -6.84 -12.58 15.90
CA ARG A 173 -5.64 -13.18 16.50
C ARG A 173 -5.79 -14.65 16.86
N GLN A 174 -7.03 -15.15 17.02
CA GLN A 174 -7.32 -16.54 17.36
C GLN A 174 -6.92 -17.49 16.21
N LEU A 175 -6.91 -16.99 14.97
CA LEU A 175 -6.61 -17.77 13.76
C LEU A 175 -5.12 -17.78 13.38
N ARG A 176 -4.23 -17.16 14.14
CA ARG A 176 -2.78 -17.12 13.80
C ARG A 176 -2.14 -18.49 13.68
N PHE A 177 -2.52 -19.39 14.58
CA PHE A 177 -2.10 -20.78 14.63
C PHE A 177 -3.29 -21.65 14.97
N VAL A 178 -3.57 -22.62 14.10
CA VAL A 178 -4.66 -23.58 14.26
C VAL A 178 -4.14 -24.98 13.94
N THR A 179 -4.82 -26.00 14.45
CA THR A 179 -4.63 -27.37 13.97
C THR A 179 -5.82 -27.72 13.10
N ASP A 180 -5.58 -28.04 11.84
CA ASP A 180 -6.61 -28.52 10.91
C ASP A 180 -6.57 -30.02 10.68
N GLY A 181 -7.49 -30.57 9.86
CA GLY A 181 -7.58 -31.98 9.53
C GLY A 181 -8.00 -32.90 10.69
N LEU A 182 -8.54 -32.36 11.79
CA LEU A 182 -9.01 -33.13 12.93
C LEU A 182 -10.33 -33.88 12.62
N GLY A 183 -10.68 -34.86 13.44
CA GLY A 183 -11.93 -35.63 13.31
C GLY A 183 -11.76 -36.98 12.60
N GLY A 184 -10.56 -37.47 12.47
CA GLY A 184 -10.21 -38.78 11.94
C GLY A 184 -9.86 -38.79 10.45
N ARG A 185 -9.48 -39.97 9.97
CA ARG A 185 -8.86 -40.18 8.65
C ARG A 185 -9.64 -39.60 7.47
N VAL A 186 -10.97 -39.53 7.56
CA VAL A 186 -11.83 -39.04 6.46
C VAL A 186 -11.77 -37.51 6.30
N ASN A 187 -11.22 -36.78 7.27
CA ASN A 187 -11.17 -35.31 7.29
C ASN A 187 -9.82 -34.72 6.85
N GLY A 188 -8.84 -35.56 6.47
CA GLY A 188 -7.54 -35.11 6.00
C GLY A 188 -6.37 -35.56 6.86
N VAL A 189 -5.24 -34.85 6.75
CA VAL A 189 -4.02 -35.09 7.51
C VAL A 189 -3.85 -33.96 8.53
N PRO A 190 -3.91 -34.25 9.85
CA PRO A 190 -3.73 -33.21 10.86
C PRO A 190 -2.37 -32.51 10.74
N ARG A 191 -2.39 -31.20 10.71
CA ARG A 191 -1.20 -30.36 10.67
C ARG A 191 -1.41 -29.01 11.32
N GLU A 192 -0.33 -28.29 11.61
CA GLU A 192 -0.38 -26.88 11.93
C GLU A 192 -0.72 -26.07 10.67
N ASP A 193 -1.65 -25.16 10.80
CA ASP A 193 -2.01 -24.17 9.78
C ASP A 193 -2.19 -22.79 10.47
N GLY A 194 -2.72 -21.83 9.75
CA GLY A 194 -3.10 -20.51 10.25
C GLY A 194 -3.80 -19.71 9.17
N PHE A 195 -4.19 -18.49 9.53
CA PHE A 195 -4.79 -17.55 8.60
C PHE A 195 -3.97 -16.28 8.55
N ASP A 196 -3.72 -15.80 7.35
CA ASP A 196 -3.25 -14.44 7.13
C ASP A 196 -4.46 -13.53 6.83
N ILE A 197 -4.36 -12.24 7.11
CA ILE A 197 -5.35 -11.29 6.60
C ILE A 197 -5.21 -11.19 5.07
N THR A 198 -6.32 -11.10 4.34
CA THR A 198 -6.34 -11.15 2.87
C THR A 198 -5.31 -10.20 2.21
N VAL A 199 -5.13 -9.01 2.78
CA VAL A 199 -4.16 -8.01 2.29
C VAL A 199 -2.68 -8.36 2.54
N ALA A 200 -2.41 -9.36 3.36
CA ALA A 200 -1.07 -9.92 3.57
C ALA A 200 -0.79 -11.15 2.70
N SER A 201 -1.78 -11.70 2.00
CA SER A 201 -1.64 -12.86 1.13
C SER A 201 -0.77 -12.56 -0.09
N GLU A 202 -0.05 -13.58 -0.57
CA GLU A 202 0.70 -13.46 -1.83
C GLU A 202 -0.24 -13.26 -3.03
N ILE A 203 -1.48 -13.79 -2.98
CA ILE A 203 -2.49 -13.56 -4.03
C ILE A 203 -2.76 -12.06 -4.20
N MET A 204 -2.89 -11.29 -3.11
CA MET A 204 -3.06 -9.84 -3.18
C MET A 204 -1.86 -9.16 -3.87
N ALA A 205 -0.63 -9.58 -3.56
CA ALA A 205 0.57 -9.03 -4.17
C ALA A 205 0.66 -9.38 -5.67
N VAL A 206 0.40 -10.63 -6.04
CA VAL A 206 0.33 -11.10 -7.43
C VAL A 206 -0.72 -10.32 -8.21
N PHE A 207 -1.92 -10.20 -7.67
CA PHE A 207 -3.03 -9.45 -8.24
C PHE A 207 -2.66 -7.99 -8.53
N CYS A 208 -2.02 -7.32 -7.59
CA CYS A 208 -1.62 -5.92 -7.75
C CYS A 208 -0.46 -5.72 -8.74
N LEU A 209 0.36 -6.74 -8.99
CA LEU A 209 1.50 -6.68 -9.90
C LEU A 209 1.21 -7.27 -11.29
N ALA A 210 0.03 -7.87 -11.48
CA ALA A 210 -0.39 -8.41 -12.78
C ALA A 210 -0.79 -7.30 -13.76
N ASN A 211 -0.53 -7.54 -15.06
CA ASN A 211 -0.88 -6.62 -16.15
C ASN A 211 -2.01 -7.16 -17.06
N SER A 212 -2.31 -8.45 -16.97
CA SER A 212 -3.33 -9.14 -17.78
C SER A 212 -3.70 -10.47 -17.14
N ILE A 213 -4.74 -11.14 -17.65
CA ILE A 213 -5.09 -12.52 -17.23
C ILE A 213 -3.95 -13.51 -17.53
N SER A 214 -3.26 -13.37 -18.66
CA SER A 214 -2.13 -14.26 -18.98
C SER A 214 -0.98 -14.06 -18.00
N ASP A 215 -0.62 -12.82 -17.70
CA ASP A 215 0.42 -12.47 -16.71
C ASP A 215 0.01 -12.89 -15.29
N LEU A 216 -1.28 -12.72 -14.94
CA LEU A 216 -1.83 -13.23 -13.67
C LEU A 216 -1.64 -14.75 -13.55
N LYS A 217 -1.99 -15.53 -14.60
CA LYS A 217 -1.82 -16.99 -14.60
C LYS A 217 -0.35 -17.39 -14.49
N ASP A 218 0.54 -16.72 -15.21
CA ASP A 218 1.99 -16.99 -15.12
C ASP A 218 2.51 -16.75 -13.70
N LYS A 219 2.12 -15.63 -13.08
CA LYS A 219 2.48 -15.32 -11.69
C LYS A 219 1.90 -16.32 -10.69
N LEU A 220 0.60 -16.61 -10.78
CA LEU A 220 -0.06 -17.59 -9.91
C LEU A 220 0.60 -18.96 -9.97
N SER A 221 1.02 -19.42 -11.16
CA SER A 221 1.67 -20.73 -11.32
C SER A 221 2.98 -20.87 -10.56
N LYS A 222 3.67 -19.77 -10.32
CA LYS A 222 4.99 -19.70 -9.65
C LYS A 222 4.92 -19.64 -8.12
N ILE A 223 3.74 -19.45 -7.54
CA ILE A 223 3.58 -19.37 -6.07
C ILE A 223 4.07 -20.68 -5.44
N VAL A 224 5.05 -20.57 -4.53
CA VAL A 224 5.56 -21.70 -3.75
C VAL A 224 4.64 -21.94 -2.55
N VAL A 225 4.09 -23.14 -2.46
CA VAL A 225 3.11 -23.52 -1.41
C VAL A 225 3.67 -24.46 -0.36
N ALA A 226 4.69 -25.23 -0.69
CA ALA A 226 5.31 -26.22 0.18
C ALA A 226 6.68 -26.64 -0.34
N TYR A 227 7.35 -27.52 0.41
CA TYR A 227 8.56 -28.23 -0.03
C TYR A 227 8.36 -29.73 0.11
N THR A 228 9.00 -30.49 -0.80
CA THR A 228 9.05 -31.96 -0.73
C THR A 228 9.96 -32.43 0.40
N TYR A 229 9.92 -33.75 0.72
CA TYR A 229 10.88 -34.37 1.64
C TYR A 229 12.33 -34.19 1.18
N ASP A 230 12.57 -34.06 -0.15
CA ASP A 230 13.88 -33.77 -0.74
C ASP A 230 14.18 -32.26 -0.84
N GLU A 231 13.43 -31.44 -0.12
CA GLU A 231 13.58 -29.97 0.00
C GLU A 231 13.27 -29.17 -1.28
N LYS A 232 12.71 -29.76 -2.33
CA LYS A 232 12.35 -29.07 -3.57
C LYS A 232 11.06 -28.25 -3.40
N PRO A 233 10.98 -27.03 -3.95
CA PRO A 233 9.76 -26.24 -3.90
C PRO A 233 8.64 -26.89 -4.72
N VAL A 234 7.42 -26.84 -4.20
CA VAL A 234 6.18 -27.22 -4.88
C VAL A 234 5.36 -25.96 -5.10
N THR A 235 4.87 -25.78 -6.33
CA THR A 235 4.17 -24.58 -6.74
C THR A 235 2.66 -24.80 -6.92
N ALA A 236 1.90 -23.72 -7.01
CA ALA A 236 0.49 -23.74 -7.38
C ALA A 236 0.28 -24.30 -8.81
N GLY A 237 1.28 -24.12 -9.69
CA GLY A 237 1.33 -24.73 -11.02
C GLY A 237 1.42 -26.25 -10.96
N ASP A 238 2.27 -26.82 -10.10
CA ASP A 238 2.41 -28.27 -9.88
C ASP A 238 1.12 -28.90 -9.35
N LEU A 239 0.35 -28.16 -8.55
CA LEU A 239 -0.97 -28.57 -8.06
C LEU A 239 -2.09 -28.42 -9.12
N GLY A 240 -1.82 -27.79 -10.26
CA GLY A 240 -2.83 -27.53 -11.29
C GLY A 240 -3.88 -26.47 -10.90
N ALA A 241 -3.64 -25.64 -9.87
CA ALA A 241 -4.61 -24.71 -9.31
C ALA A 241 -4.79 -23.43 -10.14
N THR A 242 -3.82 -23.08 -10.97
CA THR A 242 -3.69 -21.78 -11.64
C THR A 242 -4.92 -21.33 -12.42
N GLY A 243 -5.52 -22.23 -13.19
CA GLY A 243 -6.69 -21.91 -14.03
C GLY A 243 -7.92 -21.54 -13.21
N ALA A 244 -8.21 -22.32 -12.17
CA ALA A 244 -9.36 -22.11 -11.28
C ALA A 244 -9.18 -20.82 -10.46
N MET A 245 -7.98 -20.56 -9.95
CA MET A 245 -7.66 -19.31 -9.25
C MET A 245 -7.85 -18.10 -10.16
N ALA A 246 -7.35 -18.15 -11.39
CA ALA A 246 -7.52 -17.06 -12.36
C ALA A 246 -8.99 -16.84 -12.73
N ALA A 247 -9.80 -17.89 -12.81
CA ALA A 247 -11.24 -17.79 -13.04
C ALA A 247 -11.97 -17.03 -11.92
N LEU A 248 -11.59 -17.27 -10.66
CA LEU A 248 -12.12 -16.52 -9.50
C LEU A 248 -11.71 -15.05 -9.55
N LEU A 249 -10.53 -14.72 -10.07
CA LEU A 249 -9.96 -13.38 -10.06
C LEU A 249 -10.26 -12.55 -11.31
N LYS A 250 -10.88 -13.14 -12.36
CA LYS A 250 -11.01 -12.50 -13.69
C LYS A 250 -11.73 -11.14 -13.66
N ASP A 251 -12.82 -11.04 -12.90
CA ASP A 251 -13.59 -9.79 -12.79
C ASP A 251 -13.00 -8.83 -11.77
N ALA A 252 -12.41 -9.37 -10.69
CA ALA A 252 -11.65 -8.58 -9.73
C ALA A 252 -10.49 -7.84 -10.38
N LEU A 253 -9.81 -8.41 -11.39
CA LEU A 253 -8.65 -7.80 -12.05
C LEU A 253 -8.96 -6.48 -12.78
N LYS A 254 -10.22 -6.17 -13.05
CA LYS A 254 -10.68 -4.91 -13.61
C LYS A 254 -10.68 -3.83 -12.53
N PRO A 255 -10.01 -2.66 -12.72
CA PRO A 255 -10.02 -1.58 -11.73
C PRO A 255 -11.41 -1.02 -11.46
N ASN A 256 -11.66 -0.62 -10.24
CA ASN A 256 -12.89 0.03 -9.83
C ASN A 256 -12.80 1.54 -10.06
N LEU A 257 -13.72 2.10 -10.82
CA LEU A 257 -13.88 3.54 -11.01
C LEU A 257 -14.91 4.08 -10.02
N VAL A 258 -14.53 5.12 -9.32
CA VAL A 258 -15.35 5.96 -8.44
C VAL A 258 -14.99 7.44 -8.65
N GLN A 259 -15.41 8.33 -7.78
CA GLN A 259 -15.16 9.76 -7.88
C GLN A 259 -14.72 10.36 -6.54
N THR A 260 -14.00 11.48 -6.57
CA THR A 260 -13.83 12.33 -5.41
C THR A 260 -15.11 13.15 -5.15
N LEU A 261 -15.19 13.81 -3.98
CA LEU A 261 -16.29 14.74 -3.70
C LEU A 261 -16.45 15.83 -4.78
N GLU A 262 -15.36 16.24 -5.43
CA GLU A 262 -15.37 17.23 -6.51
C GLU A 262 -15.51 16.60 -7.92
N GLY A 263 -15.74 15.28 -7.98
CA GLY A 263 -15.97 14.55 -9.24
C GLY A 263 -14.70 14.32 -10.06
N THR A 264 -13.53 14.24 -9.43
CA THR A 264 -12.31 13.77 -10.08
C THR A 264 -12.37 12.25 -10.20
N PRO A 265 -12.03 11.64 -11.35
CA PRO A 265 -12.00 10.18 -11.51
C PRO A 265 -10.99 9.54 -10.57
N ALA A 266 -11.41 8.49 -9.87
CA ALA A 266 -10.56 7.74 -8.95
C ALA A 266 -10.66 6.24 -9.21
N PHE A 267 -9.50 5.59 -9.39
CA PHE A 267 -9.37 4.14 -9.55
C PHE A 267 -8.95 3.54 -8.21
N VAL A 268 -9.86 2.79 -7.58
CA VAL A 268 -9.58 2.11 -6.29
C VAL A 268 -9.42 0.62 -6.57
N HIS A 269 -8.23 0.05 -6.37
CA HIS A 269 -7.96 -1.32 -6.80
C HIS A 269 -6.79 -1.97 -6.08
N GLY A 270 -7.06 -3.08 -5.37
CA GLY A 270 -6.09 -3.82 -4.58
C GLY A 270 -5.54 -3.04 -3.38
N GLY A 271 -5.03 -3.73 -2.38
CA GLY A 271 -4.60 -3.08 -1.15
C GLY A 271 -3.58 -3.87 -0.31
N PRO A 272 -2.43 -4.28 -0.87
CA PRO A 272 -1.45 -5.05 -0.13
C PRO A 272 -0.85 -4.22 1.01
N PHE A 273 -0.56 -4.87 2.15
CA PHE A 273 0.10 -4.21 3.27
C PHE A 273 1.54 -3.79 2.91
N ALA A 274 1.93 -2.58 3.34
CA ALA A 274 3.25 -2.02 3.04
C ALA A 274 4.38 -2.51 3.96
N ASN A 275 4.07 -3.21 5.04
CA ASN A 275 5.07 -3.78 5.95
C ASN A 275 5.43 -5.24 5.62
N ILE A 276 4.77 -5.87 4.65
CA ILE A 276 5.06 -7.26 4.23
C ILE A 276 4.95 -7.48 2.72
N ALA A 277 4.35 -6.55 1.99
CA ALA A 277 4.24 -6.54 0.54
C ALA A 277 4.57 -5.14 0.02
N HIS A 278 4.36 -4.87 -1.28
CA HIS A 278 4.78 -3.60 -1.89
C HIS A 278 3.90 -2.39 -1.53
N GLY A 279 2.78 -2.58 -0.81
CA GLY A 279 2.03 -1.48 -0.17
C GLY A 279 1.41 -0.43 -1.06
N CYS A 280 1.12 -0.77 -2.33
CA CYS A 280 0.59 0.16 -3.33
C CYS A 280 -0.62 -0.46 -4.04
N ASN A 281 -1.46 0.36 -4.66
CA ASN A 281 -2.52 -0.13 -5.53
C ASN A 281 -1.97 -0.91 -6.74
N SER A 282 -2.87 -1.48 -7.56
CA SER A 282 -2.48 -2.30 -8.70
C SER A 282 -1.72 -1.53 -9.78
N VAL A 283 -0.90 -2.23 -10.53
CA VAL A 283 -0.21 -1.72 -11.73
C VAL A 283 -1.24 -1.29 -12.78
N ILE A 284 -2.32 -2.08 -12.96
CA ILE A 284 -3.38 -1.79 -13.93
C ILE A 284 -4.05 -0.44 -13.59
N ALA A 285 -4.44 -0.21 -12.33
CA ALA A 285 -5.07 1.05 -11.92
C ALA A 285 -4.15 2.26 -12.11
N THR A 286 -2.86 2.12 -11.77
CA THR A 286 -1.88 3.20 -11.97
C THR A 286 -1.69 3.51 -13.47
N LYS A 287 -1.53 2.46 -14.30
CA LYS A 287 -1.42 2.64 -15.77
C LYS A 287 -2.69 3.22 -16.37
N MET A 288 -3.88 2.83 -15.85
CA MET A 288 -5.17 3.38 -16.28
C MET A 288 -5.24 4.88 -16.00
N ALA A 289 -4.91 5.31 -14.80
CA ALA A 289 -4.87 6.72 -14.44
C ALA A 289 -3.88 7.50 -15.32
N MET A 290 -2.68 6.96 -15.58
CA MET A 290 -1.69 7.57 -16.49
C MET A 290 -2.18 7.64 -17.94
N LYS A 291 -2.94 6.66 -18.39
CA LYS A 291 -3.43 6.61 -19.77
C LYS A 291 -4.55 7.60 -20.04
N LEU A 292 -5.35 7.91 -19.02
CA LEU A 292 -6.58 8.70 -19.15
C LEU A 292 -6.40 10.17 -18.75
N ALA A 293 -5.34 10.53 -18.04
CA ALA A 293 -5.12 11.89 -17.55
C ALA A 293 -3.71 12.39 -17.82
N ASP A 294 -3.51 13.73 -17.82
CA ASP A 294 -2.18 14.35 -17.94
C ASP A 294 -1.35 14.12 -16.66
N TYR A 295 -2.04 14.01 -15.54
CA TYR A 295 -1.44 13.73 -14.24
C TYR A 295 -2.17 12.56 -13.57
N ALA A 296 -1.41 11.51 -13.24
CA ALA A 296 -1.87 10.39 -12.44
C ALA A 296 -1.28 10.51 -11.04
N ILE A 297 -2.13 10.62 -10.03
CA ILE A 297 -1.70 10.74 -8.64
C ILE A 297 -1.94 9.41 -7.94
N THR A 298 -0.94 8.90 -7.26
CA THR A 298 -1.02 7.66 -6.49
C THR A 298 -0.32 7.78 -5.16
N GLU A 299 -0.59 6.85 -4.25
CA GLU A 299 0.04 6.84 -2.93
C GLU A 299 0.76 5.52 -2.63
N ALA A 300 1.69 5.57 -1.68
CA ALA A 300 2.32 4.40 -1.09
C ALA A 300 2.07 4.35 0.43
N GLY A 301 1.88 3.15 0.98
CA GLY A 301 1.55 2.96 2.39
C GLY A 301 2.68 3.29 3.35
N PHE A 302 2.36 3.71 4.57
CA PHE A 302 3.31 4.11 5.62
C PHE A 302 4.24 5.27 5.21
N GLY A 303 5.47 5.28 5.74
CA GLY A 303 6.48 6.28 5.42
C GLY A 303 7.23 5.99 4.12
N ALA A 304 7.98 6.98 3.66
CA ALA A 304 8.73 6.86 2.41
C ALA A 304 9.85 5.81 2.48
N ASP A 305 10.33 5.49 3.67
CA ASP A 305 11.31 4.42 3.92
C ASP A 305 10.74 3.00 3.70
N LEU A 306 9.44 2.83 3.76
CA LEU A 306 8.75 1.54 3.52
C LEU A 306 7.93 1.56 2.23
N GLY A 307 6.92 2.43 2.17
CA GLY A 307 5.97 2.45 1.07
C GLY A 307 6.56 2.99 -0.21
N ALA A 308 7.21 4.16 -0.17
CA ALA A 308 7.81 4.73 -1.37
C ALA A 308 9.03 3.90 -1.84
N GLU A 309 9.85 3.38 -0.92
CA GLU A 309 10.93 2.46 -1.27
C GLU A 309 10.40 1.30 -2.10
N LYS A 310 9.36 0.59 -1.64
CA LYS A 310 8.80 -0.56 -2.35
C LYS A 310 8.04 -0.17 -3.62
N PHE A 311 7.40 0.99 -3.63
CA PHE A 311 6.81 1.54 -4.85
C PHE A 311 7.88 1.73 -5.94
N LEU A 312 9.02 2.29 -5.58
CA LEU A 312 10.12 2.59 -6.49
C LEU A 312 10.89 1.32 -6.85
N ASP A 313 11.42 0.58 -5.86
CA ASP A 313 12.30 -0.56 -6.10
C ASP A 313 11.58 -1.86 -6.51
N ILE A 314 10.27 -2.00 -6.24
CA ILE A 314 9.51 -3.19 -6.65
C ILE A 314 8.52 -2.84 -7.76
N LYS A 315 7.52 -1.97 -7.48
CA LYS A 315 6.43 -1.71 -8.43
C LYS A 315 6.92 -1.00 -9.69
N CYS A 316 7.67 0.09 -9.56
CA CYS A 316 8.21 0.83 -10.70
C CYS A 316 9.14 -0.04 -11.53
N ARG A 317 10.04 -0.80 -10.89
CA ARG A 317 10.94 -1.74 -11.55
C ARG A 317 10.18 -2.79 -12.39
N LYS A 318 9.18 -3.45 -11.79
CA LYS A 318 8.41 -4.51 -12.47
C LYS A 318 7.45 -4.00 -13.54
N ALA A 319 6.93 -2.80 -13.38
CA ALA A 319 5.91 -2.25 -14.27
C ALA A 319 6.46 -1.26 -15.31
N GLY A 320 7.77 -0.95 -15.26
CA GLY A 320 8.39 0.05 -16.12
C GLY A 320 7.84 1.46 -15.88
N LEU A 321 7.57 1.81 -14.61
CA LEU A 321 7.05 3.12 -14.24
C LEU A 321 8.16 4.04 -13.78
N THR A 322 8.02 5.33 -14.09
CA THR A 322 8.91 6.39 -13.60
C THR A 322 8.08 7.55 -13.06
N PRO A 323 8.14 7.85 -11.76
CA PRO A 323 7.49 9.03 -11.22
C PRO A 323 8.12 10.32 -11.76
N SER A 324 7.29 11.33 -12.02
CA SER A 324 7.74 12.66 -12.43
C SER A 324 7.99 13.58 -11.26
N ALA A 325 7.26 13.37 -10.15
CA ALA A 325 7.43 14.11 -8.89
C ALA A 325 6.97 13.29 -7.69
N VAL A 326 7.47 13.62 -6.51
CA VAL A 326 7.11 13.00 -5.24
C VAL A 326 6.64 14.08 -4.25
N VAL A 327 5.49 13.85 -3.63
CA VAL A 327 4.97 14.67 -2.53
C VAL A 327 5.23 13.95 -1.22
N ILE A 328 5.94 14.57 -0.30
CA ILE A 328 6.22 14.05 1.04
C ILE A 328 5.31 14.77 2.03
N VAL A 329 4.31 14.07 2.54
CA VAL A 329 3.37 14.63 3.52
C VAL A 329 4.00 14.61 4.91
N ALA A 330 3.92 15.73 5.60
CA ALA A 330 4.32 15.87 6.99
C ALA A 330 3.26 16.61 7.80
N THR A 331 3.25 16.41 9.12
CA THR A 331 2.47 17.21 10.05
C THR A 331 3.38 17.71 11.17
N VAL A 332 3.14 18.91 11.64
CA VAL A 332 3.86 19.48 12.82
C VAL A 332 3.75 18.52 14.01
N ARG A 333 2.55 17.95 14.24
CA ARG A 333 2.29 17.01 15.33
C ARG A 333 3.15 15.76 15.24
N ALA A 334 3.24 15.13 14.05
CA ALA A 334 4.05 13.93 13.86
C ALA A 334 5.53 14.23 14.06
N LEU A 335 6.03 15.37 13.57
CA LEU A 335 7.42 15.77 13.78
C LEU A 335 7.73 16.03 15.27
N LYS A 336 6.84 16.71 16.00
CA LYS A 336 6.99 16.86 17.47
C LYS A 336 7.02 15.51 18.21
N MET A 337 6.20 14.53 17.78
CA MET A 337 6.28 13.16 18.34
C MET A 337 7.62 12.49 18.03
N HIS A 338 8.15 12.64 16.82
CA HIS A 338 9.48 12.15 16.48
C HIS A 338 10.58 12.84 17.29
N GLY A 339 10.35 14.05 17.77
CA GLY A 339 11.21 14.76 18.72
C GLY A 339 10.97 14.40 20.20
N GLY A 340 10.13 13.39 20.47
CA GLY A 340 9.89 12.85 21.81
C GLY A 340 8.73 13.49 22.58
N LEU A 341 7.94 14.39 21.97
CA LEU A 341 6.80 15.02 22.66
C LEU A 341 5.63 14.03 22.82
N ALA A 342 5.04 14.04 24.02
CA ALA A 342 3.89 13.16 24.32
C ALA A 342 2.65 13.55 23.51
N LYS A 343 1.82 12.55 23.17
CA LYS A 343 0.60 12.75 22.36
C LYS A 343 -0.36 13.79 22.95
N THR A 344 -0.44 13.89 24.26
CA THR A 344 -1.30 14.83 24.99
C THR A 344 -0.88 16.31 24.86
N GLU A 345 0.37 16.55 24.45
CA GLU A 345 0.97 17.90 24.39
C GLU A 345 1.11 18.43 22.95
N LEU A 346 0.75 17.64 21.95
CA LEU A 346 0.93 17.97 20.53
C LEU A 346 0.18 19.23 20.06
N GLY A 347 -0.85 19.66 20.80
CA GLY A 347 -1.60 20.89 20.51
C GLY A 347 -0.91 22.19 20.92
N ASN A 348 0.16 22.11 21.70
CA ASN A 348 0.92 23.28 22.16
C ASN A 348 2.14 23.51 21.25
N GLU A 349 2.50 24.78 21.04
CA GLU A 349 3.75 25.12 20.37
C GLU A 349 4.96 24.53 21.11
N ASN A 350 5.84 23.86 20.36
CA ASN A 350 7.07 23.32 20.92
C ASN A 350 8.16 23.22 19.84
N LEU A 351 8.93 24.31 19.70
CA LEU A 351 10.01 24.41 18.71
C LEU A 351 11.19 23.49 19.03
N GLU A 352 11.45 23.19 20.31
CA GLU A 352 12.52 22.28 20.71
C GLU A 352 12.23 20.84 20.25
N ALA A 353 11.05 20.30 20.58
CA ALA A 353 10.63 18.98 20.12
C ALA A 353 10.54 18.93 18.59
N LEU A 354 10.05 20.00 17.96
CA LEU A 354 9.98 20.08 16.50
C LEU A 354 11.38 20.03 15.88
N THR A 355 12.35 20.78 16.41
CA THR A 355 13.75 20.77 15.95
C THR A 355 14.35 19.37 16.06
N ALA A 356 14.10 18.67 17.17
CA ALA A 356 14.57 17.31 17.37
C ALA A 356 13.92 16.30 16.41
N GLY A 357 12.67 16.53 15.97
CA GLY A 357 11.94 15.64 15.08
C GLY A 357 12.13 15.91 13.58
N ILE A 358 12.48 17.13 13.18
CA ILE A 358 12.71 17.51 11.77
C ILE A 358 13.69 16.60 11.03
N PRO A 359 14.77 16.05 11.64
CA PRO A 359 15.67 15.10 10.97
C PRO A 359 14.95 13.90 10.33
N ASN A 360 13.79 13.46 10.87
CA ASN A 360 12.98 12.42 10.24
C ASN A 360 12.50 12.85 8.84
N LEU A 361 11.94 14.05 8.72
CA LEU A 361 11.53 14.60 7.43
C LEU A 361 12.71 14.79 6.47
N LEU A 362 13.81 15.36 6.95
CA LEU A 362 14.98 15.64 6.11
C LEU A 362 15.62 14.35 5.58
N ARG A 363 15.60 13.24 6.31
CA ARG A 363 16.04 11.92 5.84
C ARG A 363 15.16 11.44 4.68
N HIS A 364 13.83 11.51 4.80
CA HIS A 364 12.91 11.16 3.72
C HIS A 364 13.11 12.02 2.48
N VAL A 365 13.26 13.34 2.64
CA VAL A 365 13.58 14.27 1.55
C VAL A 365 14.89 13.90 0.87
N SER A 366 15.93 13.65 1.66
CA SER A 366 17.25 13.24 1.14
C SER A 366 17.18 11.93 0.37
N ASN A 367 16.43 10.94 0.85
CA ASN A 367 16.24 9.66 0.15
C ASN A 367 15.62 9.85 -1.23
N ILE A 368 14.53 10.61 -1.32
CA ILE A 368 13.86 10.87 -2.61
C ILE A 368 14.77 11.65 -3.55
N LYS A 369 15.44 12.71 -3.07
CA LYS A 369 16.25 13.59 -3.89
C LYS A 369 17.59 12.99 -4.29
N ASN A 370 18.31 12.37 -3.35
CA ASN A 370 19.70 11.97 -3.54
C ASN A 370 19.85 10.49 -3.93
N VAL A 371 18.98 9.60 -3.41
CA VAL A 371 19.04 8.17 -3.75
C VAL A 371 18.23 7.88 -5.00
N TYR A 372 16.95 8.31 -5.03
CA TYR A 372 16.07 8.06 -6.17
C TYR A 372 16.15 9.14 -7.26
N LYS A 373 16.78 10.29 -6.99
CA LYS A 373 16.97 11.42 -7.90
C LYS A 373 15.66 11.93 -8.52
N LEU A 374 14.63 12.02 -7.71
CA LEU A 374 13.30 12.49 -8.12
C LEU A 374 13.03 13.90 -7.59
N PRO A 375 12.41 14.79 -8.41
CA PRO A 375 11.88 16.06 -7.94
C PRO A 375 10.89 15.84 -6.79
N SER A 376 10.93 16.68 -5.78
CA SER A 376 10.06 16.53 -4.62
C SER A 376 9.64 17.83 -3.97
N VAL A 377 8.45 17.81 -3.35
CA VAL A 377 7.90 18.88 -2.52
C VAL A 377 7.43 18.29 -1.19
N VAL A 378 7.58 19.05 -0.12
CA VAL A 378 6.99 18.73 1.19
C VAL A 378 5.61 19.39 1.28
N ALA A 379 4.59 18.60 1.59
CA ALA A 379 3.25 19.08 1.89
C ALA A 379 3.01 19.03 3.40
N ILE A 380 2.86 20.18 4.04
CA ILE A 380 2.45 20.24 5.45
C ILE A 380 0.93 20.17 5.50
N ASN A 381 0.41 19.05 5.97
CA ASN A 381 -1.01 18.89 6.29
C ASN A 381 -1.28 19.67 7.58
N ARG A 382 -1.74 20.92 7.43
CA ARG A 382 -1.86 21.90 8.51
C ARG A 382 -3.06 21.61 9.41
N PHE A 383 -2.83 21.63 10.70
CA PHE A 383 -3.87 21.60 11.74
C PHE A 383 -4.09 23.00 12.33
N PRO A 384 -5.30 23.30 12.84
CA PRO A 384 -5.61 24.62 13.43
C PRO A 384 -4.71 25.03 14.61
N THR A 385 -4.06 24.06 15.24
CA THR A 385 -3.15 24.30 16.38
C THR A 385 -1.70 24.54 15.97
N ASP A 386 -1.36 24.36 14.70
CA ASP A 386 0.01 24.57 14.21
C ASP A 386 0.31 26.05 14.13
N THR A 387 1.40 26.49 14.74
CA THR A 387 1.79 27.91 14.76
C THR A 387 2.62 28.27 13.54
N ASP A 388 2.63 29.54 13.18
CA ASP A 388 3.45 30.03 12.06
C ASP A 388 4.95 29.83 12.35
N ALA A 389 5.39 29.99 13.60
CA ALA A 389 6.77 29.74 14.00
C ALA A 389 7.20 28.28 13.77
N GLU A 390 6.33 27.30 14.07
CA GLU A 390 6.59 25.89 13.78
C GLU A 390 6.67 25.61 12.28
N ILE A 391 5.78 26.20 11.50
CA ILE A 391 5.75 26.07 10.04
C ILE A 391 7.00 26.70 9.41
N ASP A 392 7.37 27.93 9.82
CA ASP A 392 8.54 28.64 9.32
C ASP A 392 9.84 27.86 9.59
N LEU A 393 9.94 27.21 10.75
CA LEU A 393 11.08 26.36 11.08
C LEU A 393 11.21 25.19 10.09
N ILE A 394 10.12 24.49 9.77
CA ILE A 394 10.13 23.38 8.80
C ILE A 394 10.52 23.90 7.40
N ILE A 395 9.96 25.02 6.98
CA ILE A 395 10.27 25.66 5.69
C ILE A 395 11.77 25.99 5.62
N ALA A 396 12.32 26.61 6.67
CA ALA A 396 13.73 26.98 6.71
C ALA A 396 14.65 25.76 6.59
N GLU A 397 14.35 24.67 7.28
CA GLU A 397 15.17 23.45 7.25
C GLU A 397 15.08 22.72 5.89
N CYS A 398 13.89 22.60 5.30
CA CYS A 398 13.73 22.00 3.97
C CYS A 398 14.41 22.82 2.87
N LYS A 399 14.38 24.16 2.99
CA LYS A 399 15.05 25.07 2.06
C LYS A 399 16.56 24.84 1.97
N LYS A 400 17.22 24.45 3.08
CA LYS A 400 18.65 24.08 3.10
C LYS A 400 18.96 22.91 2.16
N LEU A 401 17.99 22.01 1.97
CA LEU A 401 18.09 20.89 1.03
C LEU A 401 17.60 21.24 -0.39
N GLY A 402 17.18 22.49 -0.63
CA GLY A 402 16.64 22.94 -1.90
C GLY A 402 15.30 22.26 -2.24
N VAL A 403 14.45 22.04 -1.25
CA VAL A 403 13.10 21.47 -1.41
C VAL A 403 12.07 22.47 -0.92
N ASN A 404 11.04 22.71 -1.75
CA ASN A 404 9.95 23.60 -1.40
C ASN A 404 8.99 22.92 -0.40
N VAL A 405 8.38 23.75 0.44
CA VAL A 405 7.34 23.37 1.39
C VAL A 405 6.07 24.11 1.04
N VAL A 406 4.95 23.40 0.94
CA VAL A 406 3.64 23.97 0.64
C VAL A 406 2.65 23.55 1.74
N LEU A 407 1.87 24.49 2.22
CA LEU A 407 0.78 24.22 3.18
C LEU A 407 -0.40 23.60 2.45
N SER A 408 -1.01 22.59 3.07
CA SER A 408 -2.20 21.91 2.58
C SER A 408 -3.31 21.99 3.63
N THR A 409 -4.46 22.55 3.25
CA THR A 409 -5.67 22.64 4.09
C THR A 409 -6.81 21.80 3.50
N VAL A 410 -6.48 20.78 2.73
CA VAL A 410 -7.45 19.98 1.95
C VAL A 410 -8.50 19.28 2.81
N TRP A 411 -8.18 18.96 4.07
CA TRP A 411 -9.15 18.38 4.98
C TRP A 411 -10.35 19.29 5.21
N ALA A 412 -10.10 20.58 5.41
CA ALA A 412 -11.14 21.58 5.69
C ALA A 412 -11.71 22.21 4.42
N ASP A 413 -10.87 22.42 3.40
CA ASP A 413 -11.17 23.24 2.22
C ASP A 413 -11.30 22.43 0.91
N GLY A 414 -11.19 21.09 0.94
CA GLY A 414 -11.23 20.26 -0.25
C GLY A 414 -10.13 20.65 -1.26
N GLY A 415 -10.42 20.56 -2.54
CA GLY A 415 -9.48 20.89 -3.61
C GLY A 415 -8.97 22.32 -3.58
N ARG A 416 -9.73 23.29 -3.05
CA ARG A 416 -9.27 24.66 -2.89
C ARG A 416 -8.05 24.72 -1.98
N GLY A 417 -8.04 23.95 -0.89
CA GLY A 417 -6.88 23.85 0.02
C GLY A 417 -5.67 23.16 -0.59
N GLY A 418 -5.83 22.51 -1.76
CA GLY A 418 -4.79 21.81 -2.52
C GLY A 418 -4.22 22.59 -3.70
N GLU A 419 -4.79 23.75 -4.09
CA GLU A 419 -4.38 24.45 -5.31
C GLU A 419 -2.91 24.91 -5.31
N ALA A 420 -2.41 25.40 -4.18
CA ALA A 420 -1.00 25.81 -4.07
C ALA A 420 -0.06 24.60 -4.27
N LEU A 421 -0.36 23.49 -3.63
CA LEU A 421 0.38 22.23 -3.81
C LEU A 421 0.28 21.72 -5.26
N ALA A 422 -0.90 21.81 -5.87
CA ALA A 422 -1.11 21.44 -7.27
C ALA A 422 -0.22 22.25 -8.22
N ARG A 423 -0.12 23.56 -8.05
CA ARG A 423 0.75 24.43 -8.88
C ARG A 423 2.23 24.03 -8.74
N GLU A 424 2.68 23.77 -7.52
CA GLU A 424 4.07 23.36 -7.29
C GLU A 424 4.36 21.97 -7.87
N VAL A 425 3.46 20.99 -7.73
CA VAL A 425 3.65 19.67 -8.34
C VAL A 425 3.65 19.74 -9.86
N VAL A 426 2.79 20.56 -10.46
CA VAL A 426 2.82 20.83 -11.92
C VAL A 426 4.15 21.43 -12.33
N ARG A 427 4.65 22.44 -11.62
CA ARG A 427 5.97 23.04 -11.88
C ARG A 427 7.07 21.99 -11.84
N LEU A 428 7.12 21.16 -10.79
CA LEU A 428 8.10 20.06 -10.66
C LEU A 428 8.05 19.10 -11.86
N CYS A 429 6.85 18.70 -12.27
CA CYS A 429 6.67 17.77 -13.39
C CYS A 429 7.03 18.36 -14.76
N GLU A 430 6.89 19.68 -14.94
CA GLU A 430 7.10 20.35 -16.22
C GLU A 430 8.52 20.95 -16.35
N GLU A 431 9.07 21.48 -15.26
CA GLU A 431 10.33 22.23 -15.27
C GLU A 431 11.53 21.43 -14.75
N GLU A 432 11.32 20.45 -13.87
CA GLU A 432 12.40 19.66 -13.28
C GLU A 432 12.46 18.27 -13.90
N LYS A 433 13.64 17.88 -14.39
CA LYS A 433 13.86 16.51 -14.88
C LYS A 433 14.56 15.69 -13.80
N GLY A 434 13.87 14.65 -13.32
CA GLY A 434 14.49 13.61 -12.51
C GLY A 434 15.36 12.69 -13.36
N ASP A 435 16.42 12.16 -12.76
CA ASP A 435 17.25 11.08 -13.32
C ASP A 435 17.02 9.82 -12.48
N PHE A 436 15.79 9.29 -12.51
CA PHE A 436 15.31 8.24 -11.63
C PHE A 436 16.27 7.04 -11.59
N THR A 437 16.69 6.69 -10.40
CA THR A 437 17.55 5.52 -10.13
C THR A 437 16.96 4.66 -9.03
N PHE A 438 17.23 3.36 -9.09
CA PHE A 438 16.85 2.43 -8.01
C PHE A 438 17.87 2.49 -6.86
N SER A 439 17.46 2.08 -5.66
CA SER A 439 18.37 2.07 -4.49
C SER A 439 19.45 1.00 -4.62
N TYR A 440 19.22 -0.07 -5.38
CA TYR A 440 20.17 -1.17 -5.64
C TYR A 440 19.99 -1.75 -7.05
N ASP A 441 21.02 -2.44 -7.52
CA ASP A 441 21.00 -3.23 -8.76
C ASP A 441 20.53 -4.67 -8.48
N GLU A 442 19.72 -5.25 -9.39
CA GLU A 442 19.21 -6.62 -9.26
C GLU A 442 20.28 -7.70 -9.36
N SER A 443 21.46 -7.39 -9.94
CA SER A 443 22.58 -8.31 -10.03
C SER A 443 23.26 -8.60 -8.70
N LEU A 444 23.06 -7.75 -7.68
CA LEU A 444 23.59 -7.94 -6.34
C LEU A 444 23.03 -9.20 -5.68
N SER A 445 23.76 -9.78 -4.75
CA SER A 445 23.28 -10.86 -3.89
C SER A 445 22.16 -10.37 -2.96
N ILE A 446 21.38 -11.31 -2.42
CA ILE A 446 20.29 -10.97 -1.47
C ILE A 446 20.83 -10.13 -0.28
N PRO A 447 21.92 -10.51 0.41
CA PRO A 447 22.48 -9.68 1.49
C PRO A 447 22.89 -8.28 1.05
N GLU A 448 23.52 -8.14 -0.12
CA GLU A 448 23.96 -6.83 -0.64
C GLU A 448 22.79 -5.91 -0.97
N LYS A 449 21.67 -6.44 -1.53
CA LYS A 449 20.43 -5.68 -1.74
C LYS A 449 19.85 -5.15 -0.44
N ILE A 450 19.78 -6.02 0.58
CA ILE A 450 19.29 -5.67 1.92
C ILE A 450 20.18 -4.57 2.53
N GLU A 451 21.50 -4.76 2.47
CA GLU A 451 22.47 -3.80 3.01
C GLU A 451 22.40 -2.44 2.29
N ALA A 452 22.18 -2.45 0.98
CA ALA A 452 21.98 -1.21 0.21
C ALA A 452 20.77 -0.42 0.69
N ILE A 453 19.64 -1.07 0.95
CA ILE A 453 18.43 -0.41 1.50
C ILE A 453 18.73 0.12 2.91
N VAL A 454 19.33 -0.69 3.78
CA VAL A 454 19.63 -0.31 5.16
C VAL A 454 20.55 0.91 5.20
N LYS A 455 21.61 0.92 4.42
CA LYS A 455 22.56 2.05 4.40
C LYS A 455 21.99 3.30 3.72
N LYS A 456 21.41 3.15 2.53
CA LYS A 456 20.98 4.31 1.72
C LYS A 456 19.65 4.90 2.16
N ILE A 457 18.68 4.05 2.56
CA ILE A 457 17.31 4.48 2.87
C ILE A 457 17.11 4.63 4.37
N TYR A 458 17.52 3.66 5.17
CA TYR A 458 17.31 3.71 6.63
C TYR A 458 18.39 4.52 7.35
N GLY A 459 19.60 4.60 6.78
CA GLY A 459 20.76 5.27 7.40
C GLY A 459 21.39 4.44 8.52
N GLY A 460 21.24 3.13 8.48
CA GLY A 460 21.92 2.19 9.37
C GLY A 460 23.34 1.86 8.89
N ASP A 461 24.16 1.31 9.79
CA ASP A 461 25.56 0.96 9.51
C ASP A 461 25.72 -0.34 8.73
N GLY A 462 24.72 -1.25 8.81
CA GLY A 462 24.77 -2.53 8.13
C GLY A 462 23.69 -3.50 8.63
N ILE A 463 23.90 -4.77 8.34
CA ILE A 463 22.95 -5.85 8.66
C ILE A 463 23.61 -6.95 9.50
N SER A 464 22.81 -7.58 10.35
CA SER A 464 23.14 -8.82 11.05
C SER A 464 22.16 -9.91 10.62
N ILE A 465 22.65 -11.02 10.09
CA ILE A 465 21.80 -12.10 9.56
C ILE A 465 21.87 -13.29 10.52
N LEU A 466 20.71 -13.67 11.09
CA LEU A 466 20.62 -14.82 11.98
C LEU A 466 20.85 -16.15 11.22
N PRO A 467 21.30 -17.22 11.92
CA PRO A 467 21.60 -18.52 11.28
C PRO A 467 20.46 -19.09 10.45
N ALA A 468 19.21 -18.96 10.92
CA ALA A 468 18.03 -19.40 10.18
C ALA A 468 17.87 -18.65 8.85
N ALA A 469 17.99 -17.32 8.87
CA ALA A 469 17.92 -16.50 7.67
C ALA A 469 19.07 -16.79 6.69
N LYS A 470 20.29 -17.04 7.18
CA LYS A 470 21.41 -17.46 6.31
C LYS A 470 21.11 -18.75 5.54
N LYS A 471 20.54 -19.76 6.24
CA LYS A 471 20.14 -21.02 5.59
C LYS A 471 19.04 -20.79 4.54
N GLN A 472 18.06 -19.93 4.86
CA GLN A 472 16.98 -19.58 3.94
C GLN A 472 17.51 -18.88 2.69
N ILE A 473 18.42 -17.89 2.85
CA ILE A 473 19.05 -17.20 1.72
C ILE A 473 19.77 -18.20 0.82
N ALA A 474 20.60 -19.08 1.38
CA ALA A 474 21.30 -20.10 0.59
C ALA A 474 20.35 -21.01 -0.18
N THR A 475 19.20 -21.39 0.42
CA THR A 475 18.16 -22.16 -0.25
C THR A 475 17.54 -21.39 -1.42
N LEU A 476 17.25 -20.09 -1.24
CA LEU A 476 16.68 -19.25 -2.30
C LEU A 476 17.66 -19.05 -3.46
N GLU A 477 18.96 -18.85 -3.17
CA GLU A 477 20.02 -18.76 -4.17
C GLU A 477 20.17 -20.07 -4.95
N GLN A 478 20.10 -21.22 -4.27
CA GLN A 478 20.13 -22.55 -4.91
C GLN A 478 19.01 -22.75 -5.93
N TYR A 479 17.83 -22.17 -5.68
CA TYR A 479 16.67 -22.25 -6.57
C TYR A 479 16.56 -21.09 -7.57
N GLY A 480 17.55 -20.20 -7.64
CA GLY A 480 17.65 -19.12 -8.62
C GLY A 480 16.75 -17.91 -8.33
N TYR A 481 16.36 -17.71 -7.07
CA TYR A 481 15.58 -16.54 -6.65
C TYR A 481 16.44 -15.32 -6.32
N ASP A 482 17.77 -15.42 -6.38
CA ASP A 482 18.71 -14.36 -6.01
C ASP A 482 18.57 -13.08 -6.82
N LYS A 483 18.01 -13.13 -8.03
CA LYS A 483 17.78 -11.96 -8.90
C LYS A 483 16.50 -11.18 -8.55
N LEU A 484 15.64 -11.72 -7.71
CA LEU A 484 14.40 -11.03 -7.32
C LEU A 484 14.72 -9.79 -6.44
N PRO A 485 13.94 -8.70 -6.55
CA PRO A 485 14.02 -7.59 -5.64
C PRO A 485 13.63 -8.00 -4.22
N VAL A 486 14.10 -7.25 -3.22
CA VAL A 486 13.82 -7.50 -1.80
C VAL A 486 12.72 -6.58 -1.30
N CYS A 487 11.85 -7.13 -0.48
CA CYS A 487 10.75 -6.45 0.20
C CYS A 487 11.03 -6.48 1.70
N MET A 488 11.51 -5.37 2.26
CA MET A 488 11.84 -5.27 3.67
C MET A 488 10.57 -5.21 4.53
N ALA A 489 10.41 -6.20 5.40
CA ALA A 489 9.33 -6.29 6.37
C ALA A 489 9.86 -5.89 7.75
N LYS A 490 9.63 -4.63 8.13
CA LYS A 490 10.07 -4.04 9.41
C LYS A 490 8.95 -3.24 10.09
N THR A 491 9.19 -2.76 11.29
CA THR A 491 8.29 -1.79 11.94
C THR A 491 8.12 -0.55 11.06
N GLN A 492 6.90 -0.03 11.00
CA GLN A 492 6.61 1.22 10.28
C GLN A 492 6.93 2.48 11.09
N TYR A 493 7.26 2.37 12.37
CA TYR A 493 7.38 3.50 13.31
C TYR A 493 8.81 4.04 13.48
N SER A 494 9.78 3.46 12.81
CA SER A 494 11.18 3.88 12.86
C SER A 494 11.90 3.56 11.54
N PHE A 495 12.97 4.27 11.23
CA PHE A 495 13.91 3.85 10.18
C PHE A 495 14.63 2.55 10.54
N SER A 496 14.86 2.27 11.84
CA SER A 496 15.45 1.01 12.28
C SER A 496 14.42 -0.12 12.40
N ASP A 497 14.85 -1.30 12.80
CA ASP A 497 14.01 -2.43 13.20
C ASP A 497 13.50 -2.34 14.66
N ASP A 498 13.90 -1.29 15.39
CA ASP A 498 13.44 -0.97 16.74
C ASP A 498 12.46 0.21 16.71
N MET A 499 11.19 -0.04 17.03
CA MET A 499 10.12 0.96 17.00
C MET A 499 10.28 2.08 18.03
N THR A 500 11.15 1.93 19.02
CA THR A 500 11.42 2.95 20.05
C THR A 500 12.39 4.01 19.60
N LYS A 501 13.16 3.76 18.53
CA LYS A 501 14.11 4.70 17.96
C LYS A 501 13.40 5.70 17.05
N LEU A 502 12.97 6.80 17.63
CA LEU A 502 12.24 7.86 16.92
C LEU A 502 13.17 8.77 16.10
N GLY A 503 12.59 9.69 15.34
CA GLY A 503 13.33 10.69 14.55
C GLY A 503 14.10 10.07 13.38
N ALA A 504 15.38 10.38 13.27
CA ALA A 504 16.31 9.81 12.31
C ALA A 504 17.47 9.12 13.07
N PRO A 505 17.27 7.89 13.54
CA PRO A 505 18.31 7.17 14.31
C PRO A 505 19.58 6.97 13.49
N GLU A 506 20.71 6.93 14.19
CA GLU A 506 22.05 6.65 13.68
C GLU A 506 22.72 5.53 14.48
N ASN A 507 23.83 5.01 13.99
CA ASN A 507 24.64 4.00 14.66
C ASN A 507 23.82 2.75 15.04
N PHE A 508 23.06 2.20 14.07
CA PHE A 508 22.30 0.97 14.28
C PHE A 508 22.52 -0.05 13.17
N THR A 509 22.38 -1.31 13.53
CA THR A 509 22.42 -2.46 12.62
C THR A 509 21.04 -3.10 12.58
N VAL A 510 20.54 -3.43 11.38
CA VAL A 510 19.26 -4.11 11.20
C VAL A 510 19.44 -5.62 11.28
N THR A 511 18.64 -6.30 12.10
CA THR A 511 18.70 -7.75 12.28
C THR A 511 17.74 -8.46 11.35
N ILE A 512 18.27 -9.34 10.47
CA ILE A 512 17.48 -10.17 9.57
C ILE A 512 17.15 -11.49 10.27
N LYS A 513 15.87 -11.69 10.60
CA LYS A 513 15.39 -12.88 11.34
C LYS A 513 14.99 -14.01 10.43
N ASN A 514 14.25 -13.72 9.38
CA ASN A 514 13.76 -14.68 8.41
C ASN A 514 13.75 -14.10 6.99
N VAL A 515 13.85 -14.97 6.00
CA VAL A 515 13.74 -14.63 4.58
C VAL A 515 12.84 -15.66 3.89
N LYS A 516 11.86 -15.21 3.13
CA LYS A 516 10.98 -16.10 2.35
C LYS A 516 10.75 -15.53 0.96
N VAL A 517 10.49 -16.39 -0.02
CA VAL A 517 10.15 -15.97 -1.36
C VAL A 517 8.63 -15.82 -1.51
N SER A 518 8.21 -14.74 -2.15
CA SER A 518 6.89 -14.57 -2.79
C SER A 518 7.12 -14.70 -4.29
N ALA A 519 7.27 -15.95 -4.76
CA ALA A 519 7.76 -16.27 -6.11
C ALA A 519 6.77 -15.87 -7.20
N GLY A 520 5.48 -15.97 -6.94
CA GLY A 520 4.41 -15.50 -7.82
C GLY A 520 4.42 -13.97 -7.96
N ALA A 521 4.53 -13.24 -6.86
CA ALA A 521 4.68 -11.79 -6.86
C ALA A 521 6.06 -11.36 -7.37
N GLY A 522 7.06 -12.25 -7.31
CA GLY A 522 8.39 -12.05 -7.82
C GLY A 522 9.22 -11.10 -6.97
N PHE A 523 9.23 -11.26 -5.65
CA PHE A 523 10.12 -10.59 -4.71
C PHE A 523 10.43 -11.48 -3.49
N ILE A 524 11.46 -11.12 -2.77
CA ILE A 524 11.89 -11.80 -1.54
C ILE A 524 11.46 -10.96 -0.35
N VAL A 525 10.70 -11.55 0.58
CA VAL A 525 10.30 -10.91 1.83
C VAL A 525 11.39 -11.12 2.88
N VAL A 526 11.90 -10.04 3.43
CA VAL A 526 12.97 -10.02 4.43
C VAL A 526 12.41 -9.51 5.75
N LEU A 527 12.28 -10.39 6.75
CA LEU A 527 11.68 -10.08 8.03
C LEU A 527 12.77 -9.69 9.05
N THR A 528 12.65 -8.48 9.58
CA THR A 528 13.57 -7.94 10.61
C THR A 528 13.03 -8.12 12.02
N GLY A 529 11.75 -8.41 12.17
CA GLY A 529 11.05 -8.60 13.44
C GLY A 529 9.88 -9.57 13.31
N ASP A 530 9.06 -9.63 14.34
CA ASP A 530 7.83 -10.40 14.34
C ASP A 530 6.74 -9.59 13.64
N ILE A 531 6.72 -9.68 12.31
CA ILE A 531 5.75 -8.97 11.48
C ILE A 531 4.45 -9.75 11.46
N MET A 532 3.39 -9.11 11.92
CA MET A 532 2.08 -9.73 12.04
C MET A 532 1.34 -9.74 10.69
N THR A 533 1.10 -10.94 10.18
CA THR A 533 0.27 -11.18 8.99
C THR A 533 -1.21 -11.39 9.31
N MET A 534 -1.55 -11.53 10.60
CA MET A 534 -2.91 -11.57 11.12
C MET A 534 -3.02 -10.64 12.32
N PRO A 535 -3.43 -9.37 12.14
CA PRO A 535 -3.68 -8.45 13.23
C PRO A 535 -4.81 -8.93 14.15
N GLY A 536 -4.80 -8.49 15.40
CA GLY A 536 -5.92 -8.71 16.30
C GLY A 536 -6.78 -7.46 16.45
N LEU A 537 -8.05 -7.64 16.79
CA LEU A 537 -8.90 -6.53 17.21
C LEU A 537 -8.32 -5.88 18.48
N PRO A 538 -8.37 -4.52 18.60
CA PRO A 538 -7.95 -3.82 19.83
C PRO A 538 -8.97 -3.99 20.95
N LYS A 539 -8.65 -3.47 22.13
CA LYS A 539 -9.56 -3.51 23.29
C LYS A 539 -10.90 -2.81 23.01
N ALA A 540 -10.88 -1.75 22.24
CA ALA A 540 -12.07 -1.01 21.79
C ALA A 540 -12.02 -0.86 20.25
N PRO A 541 -12.48 -1.86 19.49
CA PRO A 541 -12.49 -1.83 18.04
C PRO A 541 -13.54 -0.84 17.51
N SER A 542 -13.32 -0.32 16.32
CA SER A 542 -14.29 0.54 15.60
C SER A 542 -15.65 -0.15 15.43
N ALA A 543 -15.66 -1.47 15.34
CA ALA A 543 -16.87 -2.30 15.29
C ALA A 543 -17.89 -2.02 16.42
N LEU A 544 -17.45 -1.50 17.57
CA LEU A 544 -18.35 -1.13 18.68
C LEU A 544 -19.16 0.15 18.40
N LYS A 545 -18.81 0.91 17.38
CA LYS A 545 -19.43 2.20 17.02
C LYS A 545 -20.16 2.16 15.70
N ILE A 546 -19.81 1.20 14.83
CA ILE A 546 -20.41 1.04 13.51
C ILE A 546 -21.78 0.41 13.68
N ASP A 547 -22.81 1.05 13.13
CA ASP A 547 -24.19 0.58 13.16
C ASP A 547 -24.90 0.91 11.84
N VAL A 548 -26.09 0.34 11.62
CA VAL A 548 -26.94 0.58 10.47
C VAL A 548 -28.38 0.77 10.96
N ASP A 549 -29.04 1.83 10.50
CA ASP A 549 -30.42 2.11 10.83
C ASP A 549 -31.41 1.29 9.98
N GLU A 550 -32.71 1.41 10.29
CA GLU A 550 -33.80 0.72 9.59
C GLU A 550 -33.91 1.09 8.09
N ASN A 551 -33.33 2.20 7.66
CA ASN A 551 -33.29 2.66 6.28
C ASN A 551 -32.01 2.23 5.55
N GLY A 552 -31.12 1.49 6.22
CA GLY A 552 -29.84 1.06 5.69
C GLY A 552 -28.75 2.14 5.74
N LYS A 553 -28.96 3.25 6.46
CA LYS A 553 -27.95 4.30 6.65
C LYS A 553 -26.93 3.87 7.70
N ILE A 554 -25.66 3.91 7.34
CA ILE A 554 -24.56 3.54 8.20
C ILE A 554 -24.12 4.70 9.09
N THR A 555 -23.78 4.41 10.33
CA THR A 555 -23.23 5.36 11.30
C THR A 555 -21.93 4.81 11.91
N GLY A 556 -21.11 5.68 12.45
CA GLY A 556 -19.87 5.29 13.15
C GLY A 556 -18.75 4.75 12.25
N LEU A 557 -18.87 4.86 10.95
CA LEU A 557 -17.85 4.49 9.97
C LEU A 557 -16.90 5.69 9.72
N PHE A 558 -16.23 6.19 10.75
CA PHE A 558 -15.29 7.34 10.81
C PHE A 558 -15.91 8.74 10.87
#